data_c9f305933da357a3517e639b4c17abc3
#
_entry.id   c9f305933da357a3517e639b4c17abc3
#
_cell.length_a   1.000
_cell.length_b   1.000
_cell.length_c   1.000
_cell.angle_alpha   90.00
_cell.angle_beta   90.00
_cell.angle_gamma   90.00
#
_symmetry.space_group_name_H-M   'P 1'
#
loop_
_entity.id
_entity.type
_entity.pdbx_description
1 polymer ?
#
loop_
_entity_poly.entity_id
_entity_poly.type
_entity_poly.pdbx_seq_one_letter_code
_entity_poly.pdbx_strand_id
1 'polypeptide(L)'
;MKMTGKKIISAALLIVFAGLLFAESEDEMKKRILKNADLSGESASDLMAADDGEDKYANSKNAPKRLPSEFPRDVPYTKAGIDFCEAHYGHKIFNEEGRKRYYEASVKAAEEMTDEYSKLITLARADYYYGLSIMESFDLTSLDNMDLGDTKTTESINDRAGAYFDKAIDECNQALKIKKGSDGYSTLAQAISMNCTAKNVSYVLANGLKVRANAKKAVALDYSNGLGQFMVIAQDAYAPWPFCKLKSSRKALLRVLDDKYIRIERFDYQMIYAAIGYTFYKQKKWDKAIEWYNKILELYPQNFAARQMIKKIQDRKAGKKN
;
A
#
# COMPACT_ATOMS: atom_id res chain seq x y z
N MET A 1 -2.03 26.51 21.81
CA MET A 1 -0.86 25.61 21.93
C MET A 1 -0.70 24.93 20.57
N LYS A 2 0.26 25.40 19.74
CA LYS A 2 0.47 24.85 18.38
C LYS A 2 1.17 23.51 18.50
N MET A 3 0.49 22.44 18.19
CA MET A 3 1.12 21.12 18.04
C MET A 3 2.04 21.15 16.82
N THR A 4 3.33 20.94 17.03
CA THR A 4 4.32 20.85 15.97
C THR A 4 4.08 19.58 15.12
N GLY A 5 4.22 19.69 13.78
CA GLY A 5 3.88 18.66 12.79
C GLY A 5 4.47 17.25 13.03
N LYS A 6 5.49 17.09 13.87
CA LYS A 6 6.08 15.79 14.26
C LYS A 6 5.13 14.83 14.98
N LYS A 7 4.05 15.35 15.60
CA LYS A 7 3.07 14.52 16.34
C LYS A 7 1.92 14.00 15.47
N ILE A 8 1.69 14.60 14.31
CA ILE A 8 0.50 14.30 13.49
C ILE A 8 0.72 13.03 12.65
N ILE A 9 1.92 12.70 12.31
CA ILE A 9 2.26 11.67 11.31
C ILE A 9 2.46 10.30 11.93
N SER A 10 2.95 10.20 13.15
CA SER A 10 2.82 8.97 13.94
C SER A 10 1.35 8.57 14.13
N ALA A 11 0.42 9.52 14.04
CA ALA A 11 -1.01 9.29 14.15
C ALA A 11 -1.61 8.64 12.88
N ALA A 12 -1.19 8.98 11.67
CA ALA A 12 -1.83 8.48 10.44
C ALA A 12 -1.66 6.97 10.22
N LEU A 13 -0.55 6.38 10.69
CA LEU A 13 -0.34 4.93 10.71
C LEU A 13 -0.90 4.24 11.97
N LEU A 14 -1.12 4.99 13.05
CA LEU A 14 -1.75 4.49 14.30
C LEU A 14 -3.21 4.02 14.11
N ILE A 15 -3.83 4.37 13.03
CA ILE A 15 -5.28 4.43 12.89
C ILE A 15 -5.90 3.15 12.37
N VAL A 16 -5.13 2.21 11.91
CA VAL A 16 -5.62 0.86 11.64
C VAL A 16 -6.14 0.18 12.93
N PHE A 17 -5.76 0.69 14.09
CA PHE A 17 -6.15 0.14 15.41
C PHE A 17 -7.11 1.00 16.24
N ALA A 18 -7.36 2.23 15.86
CA ALA A 18 -8.13 3.17 16.69
C ALA A 18 -9.66 3.01 16.63
N GLY A 19 -10.20 1.97 16.02
CA GLY A 19 -11.64 1.65 16.14
C GLY A 19 -12.14 1.40 17.57
N LEU A 20 -11.25 1.45 18.58
CA LEU A 20 -11.56 1.27 19.99
C LEU A 20 -11.11 2.45 20.89
N LEU A 21 -10.56 3.56 20.34
CA LEU A 21 -9.80 4.52 21.14
C LEU A 21 -10.26 5.99 20.98
N PHE A 22 -11.53 6.24 21.02
CA PHE A 22 -12.09 7.60 20.84
C PHE A 22 -11.77 8.62 21.94
N ALA A 23 -10.97 8.31 22.97
CA ALA A 23 -10.72 9.24 24.08
C ALA A 23 -9.35 9.11 24.77
N GLU A 24 -8.44 8.25 24.35
CA GLU A 24 -7.18 8.03 25.07
C GLU A 24 -6.02 8.90 24.58
N SER A 25 -5.24 9.50 25.49
CA SER A 25 -3.99 10.17 25.19
C SER A 25 -2.91 9.14 24.78
N GLU A 26 -1.84 9.58 24.07
CA GLU A 26 -0.69 8.72 23.69
C GLU A 26 -0.09 8.00 24.91
N ASP A 27 -0.06 8.68 26.07
CA ASP A 27 0.50 8.11 27.31
C ASP A 27 -0.43 7.10 27.97
N GLU A 28 -1.74 7.30 27.88
CA GLU A 28 -2.73 6.32 28.35
C GLU A 28 -2.73 5.08 27.46
N MET A 29 -2.63 5.26 26.15
CA MET A 29 -2.49 4.15 25.21
C MET A 29 -1.22 3.34 25.48
N LYS A 30 -0.07 3.99 25.73
CA LYS A 30 1.19 3.33 26.11
C LYS A 30 1.02 2.55 27.42
N LYS A 31 0.42 3.16 28.43
CA LYS A 31 0.15 2.49 29.72
C LYS A 31 -0.75 1.27 29.56
N ARG A 32 -1.77 1.35 28.72
CA ARG A 32 -2.68 0.22 28.46
C ARG A 32 -1.99 -0.91 27.68
N ILE A 33 -1.15 -0.59 26.69
CA ILE A 33 -0.36 -1.57 25.95
C ILE A 33 0.61 -2.28 26.89
N LEU A 34 1.32 -1.52 27.73
CA LEU A 34 2.24 -2.09 28.75
C LEU A 34 1.49 -2.94 29.77
N LYS A 35 0.30 -2.48 30.21
CA LYS A 35 -0.54 -3.26 31.14
C LYS A 35 -1.06 -4.55 30.51
N ASN A 36 -1.39 -4.56 29.22
CA ASN A 36 -1.81 -5.76 28.52
C ASN A 36 -0.63 -6.72 28.26
N ALA A 37 0.57 -6.19 28.02
CA ALA A 37 1.80 -6.97 27.95
C ALA A 37 2.11 -7.62 29.32
N ASP A 38 2.01 -6.85 30.41
CA ASP A 38 2.18 -7.39 31.79
C ASP A 38 1.14 -8.46 32.12
N LEU A 39 -0.11 -8.33 31.66
CA LEU A 39 -1.18 -9.33 31.89
C LEU A 39 -0.98 -10.59 31.05
N SER A 40 -0.29 -10.51 29.91
CA SER A 40 0.08 -11.67 29.09
C SER A 40 1.35 -12.37 29.57
N GLY A 41 2.10 -11.77 30.49
CA GLY A 41 3.42 -12.26 30.94
C GLY A 41 4.51 -12.12 29.86
N GLU A 42 4.22 -11.40 28.79
CA GLU A 42 5.13 -11.20 27.67
C GLU A 42 5.78 -9.82 27.76
N SER A 43 7.10 -9.77 27.71
CA SER A 43 7.83 -8.50 27.61
C SER A 43 7.60 -7.86 26.22
N ALA A 44 7.86 -6.57 26.08
CA ALA A 44 7.81 -5.91 24.75
C ALA A 44 8.77 -6.59 23.75
N SER A 45 9.87 -7.21 24.23
CA SER A 45 10.77 -8.03 23.43
C SER A 45 10.12 -9.37 23.04
N ASP A 46 9.29 -9.96 23.91
CA ASP A 46 8.59 -11.22 23.64
C ASP A 46 7.44 -11.01 22.65
N LEU A 47 6.71 -9.90 22.74
CA LEU A 47 5.73 -9.49 21.71
C LEU A 47 6.40 -9.26 20.35
N MET A 48 7.65 -8.82 20.32
CA MET A 48 8.46 -8.71 19.10
C MET A 48 9.05 -10.07 18.67
N ALA A 49 9.27 -11.01 19.59
CA ALA A 49 9.75 -12.37 19.32
C ALA A 49 8.60 -13.32 18.95
N ALA A 50 7.41 -13.13 19.50
CA ALA A 50 6.20 -13.90 19.22
C ALA A 50 5.66 -13.76 17.77
N ASP A 51 6.41 -13.07 16.89
CA ASP A 51 6.15 -12.96 15.46
C ASP A 51 6.43 -14.29 14.68
N ASP A 52 6.82 -15.35 15.37
CA ASP A 52 6.99 -16.70 14.80
C ASP A 52 5.73 -17.59 14.94
N GLY A 53 4.61 -17.00 15.40
CA GLY A 53 3.31 -17.67 15.50
C GLY A 53 2.75 -18.12 14.15
N GLU A 54 1.83 -19.07 14.19
CA GLU A 54 1.16 -19.66 13.03
C GLU A 54 0.87 -18.64 11.96
N ASP A 55 1.26 -18.94 10.74
CA ASP A 55 1.09 -18.07 9.59
C ASP A 55 -0.40 -17.86 9.28
N LYS A 56 -0.97 -16.84 9.93
CA LYS A 56 -2.39 -16.44 9.74
C LYS A 56 -2.73 -16.00 8.31
N TYR A 57 -1.72 -15.86 7.45
CA TYR A 57 -1.85 -15.56 6.03
C TYR A 57 -1.79 -16.84 5.17
N ALA A 58 -1.46 -17.99 5.77
CA ALA A 58 -1.48 -19.28 5.08
C ALA A 58 -2.91 -19.66 4.71
N ASN A 59 -3.31 -19.32 3.51
CA ASN A 59 -4.61 -19.71 2.98
C ASN A 59 -4.48 -20.89 1.98
N SER A 60 -3.51 -21.78 2.23
CA SER A 60 -3.25 -22.93 1.36
C SER A 60 -4.47 -23.85 1.19
N LYS A 61 -5.40 -23.85 2.16
CA LYS A 61 -6.63 -24.63 2.08
C LYS A 61 -7.59 -24.19 0.98
N ASN A 62 -7.50 -22.91 0.57
CA ASN A 62 -8.33 -22.31 -0.46
C ASN A 62 -7.59 -22.09 -1.78
N ALA A 63 -6.34 -22.56 -1.90
CA ALA A 63 -5.60 -22.46 -3.14
C ALA A 63 -6.32 -23.22 -4.26
N PRO A 64 -6.50 -22.61 -5.44
CA PRO A 64 -7.17 -23.27 -6.56
C PRO A 64 -6.34 -24.45 -7.06
N LYS A 65 -7.01 -25.48 -7.57
CA LYS A 65 -6.35 -26.64 -8.17
C LYS A 65 -5.74 -26.34 -9.55
N ARG A 66 -6.08 -25.23 -10.16
CA ARG A 66 -5.66 -24.81 -11.50
C ARG A 66 -4.75 -23.60 -11.43
N LEU A 67 -3.88 -23.43 -12.42
CA LEU A 67 -2.97 -22.27 -12.50
C LEU A 67 -3.73 -20.98 -12.83
N PRO A 68 -3.18 -19.80 -12.48
CA PRO A 68 -3.82 -18.50 -12.74
C PRO A 68 -4.15 -18.23 -14.21
N SER A 69 -3.38 -18.78 -15.15
CA SER A 69 -3.70 -18.71 -16.58
C SER A 69 -5.05 -19.35 -16.95
N GLU A 70 -5.57 -20.23 -16.12
CA GLU A 70 -6.86 -20.88 -16.26
C GLU A 70 -8.00 -20.10 -15.55
N PHE A 71 -7.65 -19.06 -14.79
CA PHE A 71 -8.59 -18.17 -14.11
C PHE A 71 -8.35 -16.75 -14.63
N PRO A 72 -9.11 -16.30 -15.65
CA PRO A 72 -9.00 -14.94 -16.13
C PRO A 72 -9.31 -13.96 -15.00
N ARG A 73 -8.66 -12.80 -15.03
CA ARG A 73 -9.03 -11.70 -14.16
C ARG A 73 -10.51 -11.36 -14.36
N ASP A 74 -11.12 -10.94 -13.30
CA ASP A 74 -12.48 -10.37 -13.29
C ASP A 74 -12.57 -9.14 -14.21
N VAL A 75 -11.56 -8.26 -14.14
CA VAL A 75 -11.36 -7.12 -15.05
C VAL A 75 -9.89 -7.08 -15.49
N PRO A 76 -9.54 -7.58 -16.69
CA PRO A 76 -8.20 -7.46 -17.23
C PRO A 76 -7.75 -6.00 -17.34
N TYR A 77 -6.45 -5.75 -17.17
CA TYR A 77 -5.90 -4.43 -17.50
C TYR A 77 -5.94 -4.19 -19.00
N THR A 78 -6.33 -2.98 -19.41
CA THR A 78 -6.18 -2.54 -20.80
C THR A 78 -4.70 -2.30 -21.12
N LYS A 79 -4.34 -2.32 -22.40
CA LYS A 79 -2.99 -1.94 -22.81
C LYS A 79 -2.62 -0.53 -22.31
N ALA A 80 -3.52 0.44 -22.42
CA ALA A 80 -3.30 1.80 -21.93
C ALA A 80 -3.09 1.84 -20.42
N GLY A 81 -3.85 1.04 -19.65
CA GLY A 81 -3.68 0.90 -18.20
C GLY A 81 -2.32 0.30 -17.83
N ILE A 82 -1.87 -0.75 -18.53
CA ILE A 82 -0.53 -1.32 -18.35
C ILE A 82 0.54 -0.28 -18.68
N ASP A 83 0.43 0.40 -19.83
CA ASP A 83 1.38 1.43 -20.25
C ASP A 83 1.47 2.57 -19.22
N PHE A 84 0.36 2.93 -18.57
CA PHE A 84 0.35 3.91 -17.50
C PHE A 84 1.10 3.42 -16.25
N CYS A 85 0.82 2.21 -15.78
CA CYS A 85 1.52 1.60 -14.65
C CYS A 85 3.04 1.50 -14.92
N GLU A 86 3.42 1.03 -16.09
CA GLU A 86 4.81 0.89 -16.50
C GLU A 86 5.52 2.24 -16.64
N ALA A 87 4.82 3.27 -17.13
CA ALA A 87 5.36 4.63 -17.22
C ALA A 87 5.54 5.25 -15.83
N HIS A 88 4.58 5.02 -14.92
CA HIS A 88 4.64 5.49 -13.55
C HIS A 88 5.84 4.89 -12.81
N TYR A 89 5.92 3.57 -12.69
CA TYR A 89 7.01 2.91 -11.95
C TYR A 89 8.37 2.99 -12.66
N GLY A 90 8.38 3.07 -13.98
CA GLY A 90 9.57 3.33 -14.79
C GLY A 90 10.04 4.78 -14.75
N HIS A 91 9.34 5.63 -14.02
CA HIS A 91 9.64 7.05 -13.88
C HIS A 91 9.72 7.78 -15.23
N LYS A 92 8.80 7.44 -16.13
CA LYS A 92 8.68 8.06 -17.47
C LYS A 92 7.73 9.26 -17.47
N ILE A 93 7.07 9.52 -16.34
CA ILE A 93 6.07 10.58 -16.17
C ILE A 93 6.68 11.68 -15.31
N PHE A 94 7.38 12.62 -15.96
CA PHE A 94 8.12 13.67 -15.23
C PHE A 94 7.33 14.97 -15.04
N ASN A 95 6.29 15.22 -15.86
CA ASN A 95 5.54 16.46 -15.85
C ASN A 95 4.04 16.21 -15.98
N GLU A 96 3.26 17.28 -15.81
CA GLU A 96 1.79 17.25 -15.87
C GLU A 96 1.28 16.76 -17.23
N GLU A 97 1.89 17.18 -18.34
CA GLU A 97 1.50 16.78 -19.69
C GLU A 97 1.70 15.28 -19.91
N GLY A 98 2.84 14.73 -19.47
CA GLY A 98 3.11 13.31 -19.54
C GLY A 98 2.10 12.47 -18.74
N ARG A 99 1.78 12.90 -17.50
CA ARG A 99 0.76 12.27 -16.67
C ARG A 99 -0.61 12.29 -17.34
N LYS A 100 -1.01 13.45 -17.82
CA LYS A 100 -2.30 13.66 -18.46
C LYS A 100 -2.46 12.78 -19.71
N ARG A 101 -1.45 12.66 -20.54
CA ARG A 101 -1.46 11.82 -21.75
C ARG A 101 -1.76 10.34 -21.42
N TYR A 102 -1.08 9.75 -20.43
CA TYR A 102 -1.32 8.36 -20.03
C TYR A 102 -2.70 8.18 -19.37
N TYR A 103 -3.10 9.15 -18.57
CA TYR A 103 -4.42 9.17 -17.96
C TYR A 103 -5.54 9.20 -18.99
N GLU A 104 -5.50 10.15 -19.93
CA GLU A 104 -6.49 10.29 -21.00
C GLU A 104 -6.57 9.04 -21.89
N ALA A 105 -5.42 8.42 -22.21
CA ALA A 105 -5.41 7.16 -22.93
C ALA A 105 -6.10 6.03 -22.16
N SER A 106 -5.89 5.96 -20.83
CA SER A 106 -6.53 4.97 -19.98
C SER A 106 -8.04 5.20 -19.83
N VAL A 107 -8.45 6.46 -19.68
CA VAL A 107 -9.87 6.84 -19.64
C VAL A 107 -10.56 6.50 -20.95
N LYS A 108 -9.96 6.84 -22.09
CA LYS A 108 -10.50 6.50 -23.41
C LYS A 108 -10.68 4.99 -23.58
N ALA A 109 -9.67 4.21 -23.17
CA ALA A 109 -9.78 2.75 -23.24
C ALA A 109 -10.89 2.17 -22.34
N ALA A 110 -11.20 2.84 -21.22
CA ALA A 110 -12.33 2.47 -20.37
C ALA A 110 -13.68 2.87 -21.03
N GLU A 111 -13.76 4.02 -21.66
CA GLU A 111 -14.97 4.50 -22.34
C GLU A 111 -15.37 3.62 -23.53
N GLU A 112 -14.41 2.94 -24.16
CA GLU A 112 -14.64 1.98 -25.24
C GLU A 112 -15.19 0.62 -24.74
N MET A 113 -15.25 0.39 -23.43
CA MET A 113 -15.79 -0.85 -22.85
C MET A 113 -17.32 -0.86 -22.85
N THR A 114 -17.89 -1.99 -23.22
CA THR A 114 -19.34 -2.19 -23.20
C THR A 114 -19.86 -2.72 -21.86
N ASP A 115 -19.02 -3.44 -21.10
CA ASP A 115 -19.36 -3.92 -19.76
C ASP A 115 -19.13 -2.81 -18.73
N GLU A 116 -20.22 -2.32 -18.13
CA GLU A 116 -20.19 -1.17 -17.23
C GLU A 116 -19.37 -1.45 -15.94
N TYR A 117 -19.39 -2.69 -15.45
CA TYR A 117 -18.54 -3.06 -14.30
C TYR A 117 -17.05 -2.94 -14.64
N SER A 118 -16.63 -3.49 -15.77
CA SER A 118 -15.24 -3.44 -16.24
C SER A 118 -14.80 -2.02 -16.55
N LYS A 119 -15.69 -1.22 -17.16
CA LYS A 119 -15.45 0.21 -17.42
C LYS A 119 -15.15 0.97 -16.15
N LEU A 120 -16.02 0.88 -15.14
CA LEU A 120 -15.85 1.56 -13.85
C LEU A 120 -14.57 1.15 -13.13
N ILE A 121 -14.20 -0.14 -13.12
CA ILE A 121 -12.95 -0.58 -12.50
C ILE A 121 -11.72 -0.08 -13.28
N THR A 122 -11.81 0.00 -14.60
CA THR A 122 -10.72 0.54 -15.44
C THR A 122 -10.55 2.04 -15.23
N LEU A 123 -11.65 2.80 -15.10
CA LEU A 123 -11.61 4.21 -14.70
C LEU A 123 -11.01 4.39 -13.33
N ALA A 124 -11.45 3.62 -12.34
CA ALA A 124 -10.91 3.66 -10.97
C ALA A 124 -9.39 3.41 -10.92
N ARG A 125 -8.89 2.49 -11.74
CA ARG A 125 -7.44 2.27 -11.88
C ARG A 125 -6.73 3.46 -12.52
N ALA A 126 -7.32 4.08 -13.54
CA ALA A 126 -6.76 5.27 -14.18
C ALA A 126 -6.68 6.44 -13.19
N ASP A 127 -7.76 6.71 -12.45
CA ASP A 127 -7.79 7.76 -11.44
C ASP A 127 -6.81 7.48 -10.28
N TYR A 128 -6.73 6.24 -9.82
CA TYR A 128 -5.76 5.83 -8.81
C TYR A 128 -4.31 6.12 -9.25
N TYR A 129 -3.91 5.69 -10.45
CA TYR A 129 -2.55 5.91 -10.95
C TYR A 129 -2.27 7.37 -11.26
N TYR A 130 -3.29 8.15 -11.65
CA TYR A 130 -3.12 9.59 -11.83
C TYR A 130 -2.88 10.28 -10.48
N GLY A 131 -3.69 10.00 -9.47
CA GLY A 131 -3.48 10.49 -8.10
C GLY A 131 -2.12 10.10 -7.56
N LEU A 132 -1.71 8.84 -7.73
CA LEU A 132 -0.41 8.35 -7.33
C LEU A 132 0.74 9.10 -8.02
N SER A 133 0.64 9.35 -9.32
CA SER A 133 1.64 10.09 -10.10
C SER A 133 1.76 11.57 -9.69
N ILE A 134 0.70 12.17 -9.16
CA ILE A 134 0.75 13.51 -8.54
C ILE A 134 1.55 13.46 -7.25
N MET A 135 1.35 12.43 -6.42
CA MET A 135 2.06 12.29 -5.15
C MET A 135 3.54 11.93 -5.33
N GLU A 136 3.92 11.23 -6.39
CA GLU A 136 5.33 10.83 -6.64
C GLU A 136 6.27 11.99 -6.96
N SER A 137 5.75 13.16 -7.28
CA SER A 137 6.59 14.36 -7.32
C SER A 137 7.16 14.71 -5.93
N PHE A 138 6.69 14.02 -4.87
CA PHE A 138 7.14 14.11 -3.48
C PHE A 138 7.61 12.75 -2.98
N ASP A 139 8.63 12.80 -2.15
CA ASP A 139 9.28 11.63 -1.56
C ASP A 139 8.35 10.86 -0.60
N LEU A 140 7.46 10.03 -1.15
CA LEU A 140 6.62 9.11 -0.38
C LEU A 140 7.43 8.02 0.34
N THR A 141 8.72 7.89 0.04
CA THR A 141 9.59 6.93 0.73
C THR A 141 9.93 7.38 2.13
N SER A 142 9.60 8.62 2.49
CA SER A 142 9.82 9.16 3.82
C SER A 142 8.67 8.91 4.78
N LEU A 143 8.10 7.70 4.81
CA LEU A 143 7.19 7.30 5.88
C LEU A 143 7.78 7.53 7.29
N ASP A 144 9.11 7.63 7.41
CA ASP A 144 9.80 7.98 8.65
C ASP A 144 10.14 9.47 8.79
N ASN A 145 10.11 10.21 7.70
CA ASN A 145 10.48 11.64 7.65
C ASN A 145 9.53 12.34 6.71
N MET A 146 8.31 12.54 7.14
CA MET A 146 7.50 13.62 6.61
C MET A 146 8.03 14.96 7.16
N ASP A 147 9.32 15.19 7.07
CA ASP A 147 9.91 16.51 7.08
C ASP A 147 9.63 17.11 5.69
N LEU A 148 8.34 17.36 5.49
CA LEU A 148 7.84 18.05 4.34
C LEU A 148 8.24 19.49 4.53
N GLY A 149 9.30 19.87 3.87
CA GLY A 149 9.93 21.19 4.04
C GLY A 149 9.01 22.37 3.75
N ASP A 150 7.90 22.14 3.05
CA ASP A 150 6.83 23.09 2.82
C ASP A 150 5.47 22.42 3.00
N THR A 151 4.84 22.68 4.16
CA THR A 151 3.52 22.12 4.51
C THR A 151 2.42 22.54 3.54
N LYS A 152 2.47 23.77 2.99
CA LYS A 152 1.43 24.27 2.07
C LYS A 152 1.49 23.57 0.71
N THR A 153 2.67 23.40 0.16
CA THR A 153 2.86 22.67 -1.10
C THR A 153 2.42 21.22 -0.95
N THR A 154 2.72 20.59 0.18
CA THR A 154 2.30 19.22 0.47
C THR A 154 0.79 19.10 0.62
N GLU A 155 0.14 20.01 1.34
CA GLU A 155 -1.32 20.03 1.46
C GLU A 155 -1.97 20.15 0.09
N SER A 156 -1.52 21.08 -0.76
CA SER A 156 -2.02 21.25 -2.12
C SER A 156 -1.87 19.98 -2.98
N ILE A 157 -0.75 19.26 -2.86
CA ILE A 157 -0.52 18.02 -3.60
C ILE A 157 -1.40 16.91 -3.07
N ASN A 158 -1.49 16.76 -1.76
CA ASN A 158 -2.34 15.78 -1.13
C ASN A 158 -3.81 16.00 -1.47
N ASP A 159 -4.27 17.25 -1.51
CA ASP A 159 -5.65 17.60 -1.90
C ASP A 159 -5.92 17.23 -3.37
N ARG A 160 -4.99 17.57 -4.27
CA ARG A 160 -5.10 17.22 -5.69
C ARG A 160 -5.10 15.70 -5.90
N ALA A 161 -4.18 14.97 -5.30
CA ALA A 161 -4.11 13.52 -5.38
C ALA A 161 -5.33 12.86 -4.73
N GLY A 162 -5.72 13.36 -3.55
CA GLY A 162 -6.88 12.89 -2.81
C GLY A 162 -8.18 12.98 -3.58
N ALA A 163 -8.36 14.01 -4.42
CA ALA A 163 -9.54 14.14 -5.27
C ALA A 163 -9.64 12.97 -6.29
N TYR A 164 -8.52 12.52 -6.85
CA TYR A 164 -8.50 11.37 -7.76
C TYR A 164 -8.69 10.05 -7.01
N PHE A 165 -8.14 9.91 -5.81
CA PHE A 165 -8.43 8.73 -4.99
C PHE A 165 -9.90 8.66 -4.55
N ASP A 166 -10.53 9.79 -4.23
CA ASP A 166 -11.97 9.86 -3.95
C ASP A 166 -12.78 9.37 -5.16
N LYS A 167 -12.43 9.85 -6.37
CA LYS A 167 -13.08 9.44 -7.62
C LYS A 167 -12.91 7.93 -7.87
N ALA A 168 -11.70 7.40 -7.72
CA ALA A 168 -11.45 5.96 -7.84
C ALA A 168 -12.25 5.13 -6.82
N ILE A 169 -12.42 5.61 -5.58
CA ILE A 169 -13.25 4.97 -4.56
C ILE A 169 -14.72 4.96 -4.97
N ASP A 170 -15.23 6.08 -5.49
CA ASP A 170 -16.63 6.20 -5.93
C ASP A 170 -16.93 5.26 -7.11
N GLU A 171 -16.04 5.21 -8.10
CA GLU A 171 -16.15 4.31 -9.24
C GLU A 171 -16.13 2.83 -8.83
N CYS A 172 -15.21 2.44 -7.92
CA CYS A 172 -15.20 1.10 -7.34
C CYS A 172 -16.52 0.79 -6.61
N ASN A 173 -17.05 1.74 -5.84
CA ASN A 173 -18.29 1.55 -5.10
C ASN A 173 -19.49 1.40 -6.07
N GLN A 174 -19.52 2.13 -7.18
CA GLN A 174 -20.55 1.98 -8.22
C GLN A 174 -20.41 0.62 -8.90
N ALA A 175 -19.21 0.23 -9.32
CA ALA A 175 -18.95 -1.09 -9.91
C ALA A 175 -19.38 -2.23 -8.99
N LEU A 176 -19.09 -2.13 -7.69
CA LEU A 176 -19.46 -3.16 -6.70
C LEU A 176 -20.96 -3.22 -6.39
N LYS A 177 -21.78 -2.26 -6.82
CA LYS A 177 -23.24 -2.38 -6.83
C LYS A 177 -23.71 -3.25 -7.99
N ILE A 178 -23.02 -3.20 -9.12
CA ILE A 178 -23.33 -4.00 -10.32
C ILE A 178 -22.90 -5.46 -10.10
N LYS A 179 -21.64 -5.67 -9.72
CA LYS A 179 -21.06 -7.00 -9.52
C LYS A 179 -20.08 -7.01 -8.34
N LYS A 180 -20.17 -8.02 -7.49
CA LYS A 180 -19.23 -8.26 -6.38
C LYS A 180 -18.00 -9.00 -6.90
N GLY A 181 -17.10 -8.28 -7.56
CA GLY A 181 -15.91 -8.85 -8.19
C GLY A 181 -14.62 -8.64 -7.39
N SER A 182 -13.68 -9.54 -7.60
CA SER A 182 -12.37 -9.53 -6.89
C SER A 182 -11.54 -8.29 -7.23
N ASP A 183 -11.45 -7.94 -8.52
CA ASP A 183 -10.69 -6.76 -8.96
C ASP A 183 -11.32 -5.46 -8.44
N GLY A 184 -12.65 -5.39 -8.33
CA GLY A 184 -13.35 -4.26 -7.72
C GLY A 184 -12.97 -4.06 -6.25
N TYR A 185 -12.94 -5.14 -5.46
CA TYR A 185 -12.56 -5.06 -4.06
C TYR A 185 -11.07 -4.77 -3.85
N SER A 186 -10.17 -5.33 -4.66
CA SER A 186 -8.73 -5.05 -4.53
C SER A 186 -8.38 -3.62 -4.95
N THR A 187 -8.96 -3.10 -6.04
CA THR A 187 -8.80 -1.71 -6.47
C THR A 187 -9.36 -0.73 -5.44
N LEU A 188 -10.53 -1.03 -4.85
CA LEU A 188 -11.11 -0.23 -3.76
C LEU A 188 -10.19 -0.19 -2.53
N ALA A 189 -9.62 -1.34 -2.14
CA ALA A 189 -8.69 -1.41 -1.02
C ALA A 189 -7.44 -0.55 -1.28
N GLN A 190 -6.90 -0.61 -2.49
CA GLN A 190 -5.73 0.16 -2.92
C GLN A 190 -6.03 1.67 -2.91
N ALA A 191 -7.16 2.09 -3.48
CA ALA A 191 -7.56 3.49 -3.52
C ALA A 191 -7.79 4.08 -2.11
N ILE A 192 -8.50 3.36 -1.22
CA ILE A 192 -8.69 3.79 0.17
C ILE A 192 -7.34 3.89 0.89
N SER A 193 -6.42 2.93 0.69
CA SER A 193 -5.11 2.93 1.32
C SER A 193 -4.30 4.17 0.96
N MET A 194 -4.24 4.54 -0.32
CA MET A 194 -3.54 5.75 -0.76
C MET A 194 -4.25 7.02 -0.33
N ASN A 195 -5.58 7.04 -0.35
CA ASN A 195 -6.34 8.19 0.15
C ASN A 195 -6.12 8.43 1.66
N CYS A 196 -5.85 7.38 2.44
CA CYS A 196 -5.42 7.53 3.83
C CYS A 196 -4.10 8.28 3.98
N THR A 197 -3.22 8.29 2.98
CA THR A 197 -1.98 9.07 3.00
C THR A 197 -2.19 10.53 2.57
N ALA A 198 -3.21 10.78 1.76
CA ALA A 198 -3.56 12.10 1.25
C ALA A 198 -4.48 12.91 2.19
N LYS A 199 -5.26 12.23 3.01
CA LYS A 199 -6.28 12.84 3.87
C LYS A 199 -5.83 12.97 5.33
N ASN A 200 -6.65 13.65 6.13
CA ASN A 200 -6.41 13.86 7.55
C ASN A 200 -6.69 12.59 8.38
N VAL A 201 -6.31 12.67 9.65
CA VAL A 201 -6.45 11.60 10.64
C VAL A 201 -7.90 11.08 10.77
N SER A 202 -8.90 11.97 10.72
CA SER A 202 -10.30 11.56 10.83
C SER A 202 -10.73 10.66 9.67
N TYR A 203 -10.28 10.95 8.45
CA TYR A 203 -10.54 10.08 7.30
C TYR A 203 -9.93 8.69 7.49
N VAL A 204 -8.70 8.64 7.95
CA VAL A 204 -7.98 7.38 8.18
C VAL A 204 -8.68 6.54 9.25
N LEU A 205 -9.14 7.17 10.37
CA LEU A 205 -9.93 6.51 11.42
C LEU A 205 -11.20 5.86 10.87
N ALA A 206 -11.89 6.57 10.00
CA ALA A 206 -13.15 6.11 9.42
C ALA A 206 -12.96 5.01 8.35
N ASN A 207 -11.83 4.99 7.65
CA ASN A 207 -11.66 4.20 6.43
C ASN A 207 -10.52 3.17 6.48
N GLY A 208 -9.51 3.34 7.34
CA GLY A 208 -8.32 2.48 7.36
C GLY A 208 -8.64 0.99 7.54
N LEU A 209 -9.62 0.63 8.38
CA LEU A 209 -10.04 -0.77 8.56
C LEU A 209 -10.71 -1.36 7.31
N LYS A 210 -11.32 -0.52 6.46
CA LYS A 210 -11.97 -0.95 5.23
C LYS A 210 -10.98 -1.49 4.19
N VAL A 211 -9.73 -1.02 4.22
CA VAL A 211 -8.65 -1.51 3.34
C VAL A 211 -8.52 -3.02 3.46
N ARG A 212 -8.25 -3.52 4.66
CA ARG A 212 -8.08 -4.96 4.89
C ARG A 212 -9.36 -5.76 4.67
N ALA A 213 -10.51 -5.19 5.05
CA ALA A 213 -11.79 -5.85 4.85
C ALA A 213 -12.09 -6.08 3.36
N ASN A 214 -11.84 -5.08 2.50
CA ASN A 214 -12.01 -5.20 1.07
C ASN A 214 -10.96 -6.13 0.44
N ALA A 215 -9.69 -6.03 0.84
CA ALA A 215 -8.65 -6.94 0.39
C ALA A 215 -8.98 -8.41 0.70
N LYS A 216 -9.49 -8.71 1.90
CA LYS A 216 -9.95 -10.06 2.26
C LYS A 216 -11.12 -10.53 1.39
N LYS A 217 -12.07 -9.65 1.03
CA LYS A 217 -13.15 -9.99 0.11
C LYS A 217 -12.63 -10.31 -1.28
N ALA A 218 -11.65 -9.53 -1.77
CA ALA A 218 -11.00 -9.78 -3.05
C ALA A 218 -10.39 -11.20 -3.09
N VAL A 219 -9.57 -11.53 -2.09
CA VAL A 219 -8.92 -12.86 -1.97
C VAL A 219 -9.92 -14.00 -1.79
N ALA A 220 -11.03 -13.75 -1.07
CA ALA A 220 -12.09 -14.76 -0.90
C ALA A 220 -12.82 -15.07 -2.21
N LEU A 221 -12.96 -14.08 -3.10
CA LEU A 221 -13.57 -14.25 -4.42
C LEU A 221 -12.60 -14.85 -5.44
N ASP A 222 -11.33 -14.44 -5.37
CA ASP A 222 -10.27 -14.93 -6.25
C ASP A 222 -8.95 -15.01 -5.48
N TYR A 223 -8.58 -16.22 -5.07
CA TYR A 223 -7.32 -16.48 -4.38
C TYR A 223 -6.10 -16.00 -5.17
N SER A 224 -6.18 -16.08 -6.50
CA SER A 224 -5.08 -15.71 -7.38
C SER A 224 -4.87 -14.19 -7.53
N ASN A 225 -5.70 -13.35 -6.91
CA ASN A 225 -5.57 -11.88 -6.96
C ASN A 225 -4.36 -11.41 -6.14
N GLY A 226 -3.21 -11.18 -6.80
CA GLY A 226 -1.96 -10.77 -6.15
C GLY A 226 -2.05 -9.42 -5.44
N LEU A 227 -2.75 -8.44 -6.02
CA LEU A 227 -3.01 -7.16 -5.36
C LEU A 227 -3.81 -7.35 -4.07
N GLY A 228 -4.87 -8.16 -4.09
CA GLY A 228 -5.65 -8.50 -2.90
C GLY A 228 -4.79 -9.17 -1.83
N GLN A 229 -3.97 -10.15 -2.19
CA GLN A 229 -3.02 -10.81 -1.26
C GLN A 229 -2.05 -9.81 -0.65
N PHE A 230 -1.43 -8.96 -1.46
CA PHE A 230 -0.54 -7.90 -0.98
C PHE A 230 -1.24 -6.97 0.00
N MET A 231 -2.43 -6.46 -0.34
CA MET A 231 -3.17 -5.50 0.49
C MET A 231 -3.61 -6.08 1.85
N VAL A 232 -3.84 -7.40 1.95
CA VAL A 232 -4.10 -8.07 3.24
C VAL A 232 -2.88 -7.99 4.15
N ILE A 233 -1.67 -8.12 3.60
CA ILE A 233 -0.40 -8.22 4.35
C ILE A 233 0.19 -6.84 4.62
N ALA A 234 0.06 -5.91 3.68
CA ALA A 234 0.71 -4.60 3.70
C ALA A 234 0.43 -3.81 5.00
N GLN A 235 -0.78 -3.88 5.53
CA GLN A 235 -1.12 -3.19 6.78
C GLN A 235 -0.27 -3.63 7.96
N ASP A 236 0.00 -4.95 8.09
CA ASP A 236 0.85 -5.46 9.18
C ASP A 236 2.33 -5.16 8.95
N ALA A 237 2.77 -5.00 7.69
CA ALA A 237 4.14 -4.61 7.35
C ALA A 237 4.42 -3.14 7.64
N TYR A 238 3.45 -2.27 7.35
CA TYR A 238 3.60 -0.81 7.46
C TYR A 238 3.03 -0.22 8.76
N ALA A 239 2.36 -1.01 9.59
CA ALA A 239 1.85 -0.56 10.87
C ALA A 239 2.96 0.07 11.72
N PRO A 240 2.65 1.10 12.53
CA PRO A 240 3.61 1.65 13.49
C PRO A 240 3.93 0.63 14.58
N TRP A 241 5.11 0.76 15.19
CA TRP A 241 5.43 0.00 16.39
C TRP A 241 4.47 0.40 17.52
N PRO A 242 3.94 -0.53 18.33
CA PRO A 242 4.25 -1.98 18.41
C PRO A 242 3.38 -2.88 17.52
N PHE A 243 2.54 -2.33 16.66
CA PHE A 243 1.53 -3.08 15.90
C PHE A 243 2.07 -3.72 14.61
N CYS A 244 3.27 -3.32 14.17
CA CYS A 244 3.88 -3.91 12.97
C CYS A 244 4.33 -5.35 13.23
N LYS A 245 4.07 -6.23 12.25
CA LYS A 245 4.45 -7.64 12.28
C LYS A 245 5.48 -7.93 11.19
N LEU A 246 6.66 -7.33 11.32
CA LEU A 246 7.68 -7.27 10.28
C LEU A 246 8.14 -8.65 9.78
N LYS A 247 8.33 -9.65 10.68
CA LYS A 247 8.79 -10.99 10.28
C LYS A 247 7.69 -11.78 9.59
N SER A 248 6.49 -11.84 10.18
CA SER A 248 5.38 -12.61 9.63
C SER A 248 4.87 -12.00 8.32
N SER A 249 4.81 -10.66 8.22
CA SER A 249 4.47 -9.98 6.97
C SER A 249 5.48 -10.30 5.87
N ARG A 250 6.79 -10.26 6.18
CA ARG A 250 7.83 -10.63 5.21
C ARG A 250 7.70 -12.07 4.76
N LYS A 251 7.48 -13.02 5.70
CA LYS A 251 7.26 -14.43 5.36
C LYS A 251 6.05 -14.61 4.45
N ALA A 252 4.96 -13.89 4.74
CA ALA A 252 3.75 -13.92 3.92
C ALA A 252 3.98 -13.30 2.53
N LEU A 253 4.71 -12.17 2.42
CA LEU A 253 5.06 -11.56 1.14
C LEU A 253 5.95 -12.47 0.29
N LEU A 254 6.95 -13.13 0.89
CA LEU A 254 7.78 -14.12 0.20
C LEU A 254 6.94 -15.28 -0.34
N ARG A 255 5.95 -15.76 0.45
CA ARG A 255 5.03 -16.79 -0.03
C ARG A 255 4.18 -16.32 -1.21
N VAL A 256 3.70 -15.06 -1.19
CA VAL A 256 2.96 -14.50 -2.35
C VAL A 256 3.82 -14.53 -3.61
N LEU A 257 5.13 -14.28 -3.49
CA LEU A 257 6.06 -14.36 -4.63
C LEU A 257 6.30 -15.81 -5.12
N ASP A 258 6.28 -16.78 -4.22
CA ASP A 258 6.60 -18.19 -4.52
C ASP A 258 5.36 -19.00 -4.92
N ASP A 259 4.15 -18.49 -4.64
CA ASP A 259 2.90 -19.22 -4.89
C ASP A 259 2.48 -19.11 -6.36
N LYS A 260 2.65 -20.22 -7.08
CA LYS A 260 2.28 -20.33 -8.51
C LYS A 260 0.82 -20.08 -8.83
N TYR A 261 -0.06 -20.09 -7.82
CA TYR A 261 -1.48 -19.82 -7.99
C TYR A 261 -1.84 -18.34 -7.82
N ILE A 262 -0.87 -17.48 -7.49
CA ILE A 262 -1.09 -16.04 -7.35
C ILE A 262 -0.60 -15.33 -8.61
N ARG A 263 -1.49 -14.52 -9.19
CA ARG A 263 -1.14 -13.64 -10.32
C ARG A 263 -0.53 -12.36 -9.78
N ILE A 264 0.69 -12.06 -10.20
CA ILE A 264 1.38 -10.83 -9.88
C ILE A 264 1.72 -10.15 -11.20
N GLU A 265 1.18 -8.96 -11.42
CA GLU A 265 1.58 -8.15 -12.57
C GLU A 265 3.00 -7.60 -12.37
N ARG A 266 3.69 -7.30 -13.47
CA ARG A 266 5.06 -6.79 -13.40
C ARG A 266 5.18 -5.57 -12.47
N PHE A 267 4.22 -4.67 -12.54
CA PHE A 267 4.18 -3.47 -11.69
C PHE A 267 3.76 -3.77 -10.23
N ASP A 268 3.11 -4.89 -9.92
CA ASP A 268 2.80 -5.29 -8.55
C ASP A 268 4.04 -5.82 -7.81
N TYR A 269 5.01 -6.43 -8.53
CA TYR A 269 6.25 -6.90 -7.92
C TYR A 269 6.98 -5.78 -7.17
N GLN A 270 7.01 -4.56 -7.73
CA GLN A 270 7.70 -3.45 -7.07
C GLN A 270 7.11 -3.12 -5.69
N MET A 271 5.78 -3.19 -5.52
CA MET A 271 5.13 -2.96 -4.22
C MET A 271 5.51 -4.04 -3.21
N ILE A 272 5.54 -5.30 -3.64
CA ILE A 272 5.93 -6.44 -2.80
C ILE A 272 7.40 -6.33 -2.41
N TYR A 273 8.30 -6.03 -3.36
CA TYR A 273 9.72 -5.83 -3.10
C TYR A 273 9.98 -4.66 -2.15
N ALA A 274 9.28 -3.54 -2.35
CA ALA A 274 9.36 -2.37 -1.46
C ALA A 274 8.92 -2.73 -0.03
N ALA A 275 7.82 -3.46 0.13
CA ALA A 275 7.34 -3.88 1.44
C ALA A 275 8.32 -4.84 2.15
N ILE A 276 8.89 -5.81 1.43
CA ILE A 276 9.92 -6.69 1.99
C ILE A 276 11.16 -5.89 2.39
N GLY A 277 11.65 -5.02 1.50
CA GLY A 277 12.76 -4.11 1.77
C GLY A 277 12.52 -3.24 3.01
N TYR A 278 11.31 -2.69 3.13
CA TYR A 278 10.89 -1.90 4.28
C TYR A 278 10.95 -2.70 5.59
N THR A 279 10.48 -3.95 5.60
CA THR A 279 10.57 -4.79 6.81
C THR A 279 12.01 -5.04 7.27
N PHE A 280 12.95 -5.19 6.34
CA PHE A 280 14.37 -5.29 6.66
C PHE A 280 14.96 -3.95 7.14
N TYR A 281 14.57 -2.84 6.51
CA TYR A 281 14.95 -1.49 6.90
C TYR A 281 14.54 -1.19 8.35
N LYS A 282 13.29 -1.46 8.73
CA LYS A 282 12.80 -1.27 10.10
C LYS A 282 13.56 -2.13 11.13
N GLN A 283 14.08 -3.28 10.72
CA GLN A 283 14.91 -4.15 11.55
C GLN A 283 16.42 -3.78 11.50
N LYS A 284 16.79 -2.66 10.87
CA LYS A 284 18.18 -2.21 10.68
C LYS A 284 19.07 -3.24 9.94
N LYS A 285 18.46 -4.13 9.15
CA LYS A 285 19.16 -5.10 8.29
C LYS A 285 19.45 -4.46 6.93
N TRP A 286 20.35 -3.47 6.96
CA TRP A 286 20.57 -2.52 5.88
C TRP A 286 20.89 -3.18 4.54
N ASP A 287 21.82 -4.13 4.52
CA ASP A 287 22.27 -4.77 3.28
C ASP A 287 21.12 -5.58 2.63
N LYS A 288 20.32 -6.30 3.46
CA LYS A 288 19.14 -7.00 2.96
C LYS A 288 18.06 -6.04 2.45
N ALA A 289 17.89 -4.89 3.09
CA ALA A 289 16.96 -3.88 2.60
C ALA A 289 17.40 -3.35 1.23
N ILE A 290 18.69 -3.03 1.05
CA ILE A 290 19.24 -2.57 -0.23
C ILE A 290 19.06 -3.64 -1.31
N GLU A 291 19.30 -4.92 -1.00
CA GLU A 291 19.10 -6.03 -1.94
C GLU A 291 17.67 -6.02 -2.51
N TRP A 292 16.66 -5.86 -1.67
CA TRP A 292 15.26 -5.85 -2.11
C TRP A 292 14.88 -4.59 -2.88
N TYR A 293 15.42 -3.43 -2.55
CA TYR A 293 15.23 -2.22 -3.37
C TYR A 293 15.95 -2.31 -4.70
N ASN A 294 17.10 -2.99 -4.79
CA ASN A 294 17.78 -3.25 -6.05
C ASN A 294 16.93 -4.14 -6.99
N LYS A 295 16.16 -5.11 -6.47
CA LYS A 295 15.21 -5.88 -7.29
C LYS A 295 14.16 -4.98 -7.98
N ILE A 296 13.78 -3.87 -7.34
CA ILE A 296 12.92 -2.86 -7.99
C ILE A 296 13.68 -2.19 -9.14
N LEU A 297 14.96 -1.87 -8.95
CA LEU A 297 15.78 -1.25 -9.98
C LEU A 297 16.11 -2.19 -11.14
N GLU A 298 16.12 -3.51 -10.94
CA GLU A 298 16.18 -4.51 -12.01
C GLU A 298 14.94 -4.46 -12.91
N LEU A 299 13.75 -4.23 -12.34
CA LEU A 299 12.50 -4.06 -13.08
C LEU A 299 12.39 -2.65 -13.71
N TYR A 300 12.75 -1.64 -12.92
CA TYR A 300 12.57 -0.22 -13.22
C TYR A 300 13.83 0.57 -12.86
N PRO A 301 14.84 0.60 -13.74
CA PRO A 301 16.13 1.23 -13.43
C PRO A 301 16.06 2.71 -13.01
N GLN A 302 15.00 3.41 -13.42
CA GLN A 302 14.81 4.83 -13.09
C GLN A 302 13.84 5.03 -11.90
N ASN A 303 13.40 3.96 -11.21
CA ASN A 303 12.48 4.08 -10.10
C ASN A 303 13.06 4.98 -8.99
N PHE A 304 12.45 6.16 -8.83
CA PHE A 304 12.93 7.19 -7.93
C PHE A 304 12.84 6.75 -6.46
N ALA A 305 11.70 6.16 -6.07
CA ALA A 305 11.45 5.72 -4.71
C ALA A 305 12.49 4.70 -4.23
N ALA A 306 12.81 3.70 -5.05
CA ALA A 306 13.83 2.70 -4.72
C ALA A 306 15.22 3.34 -4.58
N ARG A 307 15.60 4.25 -5.47
CA ARG A 307 16.89 4.97 -5.40
C ARG A 307 17.00 5.82 -4.13
N GLN A 308 15.93 6.54 -3.77
CA GLN A 308 15.90 7.36 -2.55
C GLN A 308 16.02 6.49 -1.30
N MET A 309 15.31 5.36 -1.24
CA MET A 309 15.42 4.43 -0.11
C MET A 309 16.82 3.84 0.02
N ILE A 310 17.46 3.45 -1.06
CA ILE A 310 18.85 2.96 -1.05
C ILE A 310 19.77 4.05 -0.50
N LYS A 311 19.67 5.29 -1.01
CA LYS A 311 20.45 6.41 -0.51
C LYS A 311 20.23 6.65 0.98
N LYS A 312 18.97 6.71 1.42
CA LYS A 312 18.61 6.88 2.84
C LYS A 312 19.24 5.80 3.73
N ILE A 313 19.22 4.55 3.28
CA ILE A 313 19.81 3.42 4.02
C ILE A 313 21.33 3.58 4.09
N GLN A 314 21.98 3.95 2.98
CA GLN A 314 23.43 4.19 2.92
C GLN A 314 23.86 5.33 3.85
N ASP A 315 23.12 6.45 3.87
CA ASP A 315 23.39 7.58 4.74
C ASP A 315 23.25 7.18 6.23
N ARG A 316 22.22 6.43 6.58
CA ARG A 316 22.05 5.89 7.95
C ARG A 316 23.16 4.90 8.34
N LYS A 317 23.60 4.03 7.41
CA LYS A 317 24.70 3.09 7.62
C LYS A 317 26.04 3.84 7.84
N ALA A 318 26.22 4.96 7.17
CA ALA A 318 27.40 5.84 7.33
C ALA A 318 27.32 6.74 8.59
N GLY A 319 26.27 6.62 9.41
CA GLY A 319 26.11 7.43 10.62
C GLY A 319 25.74 8.90 10.36
N LYS A 320 25.38 9.26 9.13
CA LYS A 320 24.87 10.59 8.80
C LYS A 320 23.50 10.75 9.44
N LYS A 321 23.36 11.75 10.34
CA LYS A 321 22.03 12.16 10.84
C LYS A 321 21.32 12.93 9.73
N ASN A 322 20.17 12.43 9.28
CA ASN A 322 19.22 13.22 8.48
C ASN A 322 18.42 14.12 9.41
#